data_91ceacc561557e30d049b2a890788327
#
_entry.id   91ceacc561557e30d049b2a890788327
#
_cell.length_a   1.000
_cell.length_b   1.000
_cell.length_c   1.000
_cell.angle_alpha   90.00
_cell.angle_beta   90.00
_cell.angle_gamma   90.00
#
_symmetry.space_group_name_H-M   'P 1'
#
loop_
_entity.id
_entity.type
_entity.pdbx_description
1 polymer ?
#
loop_
_entity_poly.entity_id
_entity_poly.type
_entity_poly.pdbx_seq_one_letter_code
_entity_poly.pdbx_strand_id
1 'polypeptide(L)'
;DSSHWLEWYGQKSAVVRREIACVLDARFGPTQDETVDVFPASHPAAPVLVFIHGGYWRWGSSKDFSLVARGPVGHGITVVVTNYSLCPSVTISEITRQSRAVVAWLHRKASRFNGDSDRIYVAGHSAGGQQVGMLAATDWPGQYGLPADTIKGGMPISGIFDLHPLRYSFLQPKLLLTHELILRESPLLNIPPTGPPLLLSLGGSESAEFRRQSTEFLEAWRTNGLRGDLIIQEGKHHFSSIDGLADPNSGLCESLVDFMARCDDKRH
;
A
#
# COMPACT_ATOMS: atom_id res chain seq x y z
N ASP A 1 0.83 -4.66 23.39
CA ASP A 1 0.77 -3.21 23.47
C ASP A 1 1.25 -2.63 22.15
N SER A 2 0.40 -1.85 21.47
CA SER A 2 0.70 -1.26 20.16
C SER A 2 1.84 -0.25 20.20
N SER A 3 2.07 0.41 21.34
CA SER A 3 3.13 1.42 21.47
C SER A 3 4.53 0.84 21.25
N HIS A 4 4.79 -0.38 21.72
CA HIS A 4 6.05 -1.08 21.49
C HIS A 4 6.33 -1.29 19.99
N TRP A 5 5.31 -1.68 19.21
CA TRP A 5 5.47 -1.89 17.76
C TRP A 5 5.71 -0.59 17.00
N LEU A 6 5.05 0.48 17.42
CA LEU A 6 5.24 1.81 16.82
C LEU A 6 6.66 2.33 17.03
N GLU A 7 7.18 2.16 18.25
CA GLU A 7 8.57 2.49 18.57
C GLU A 7 9.55 1.61 17.78
N TRP A 8 9.28 0.30 17.70
CA TRP A 8 10.10 -0.63 16.93
C TRP A 8 10.14 -0.25 15.44
N TYR A 9 9.00 0.10 14.82
CA TYR A 9 8.96 0.58 13.44
C TYR A 9 9.84 1.82 13.25
N GLY A 10 9.69 2.81 14.11
CA GLY A 10 10.47 4.05 14.05
C GLY A 10 11.97 3.81 14.16
N GLN A 11 12.40 2.95 15.12
CA GLN A 11 13.80 2.59 15.31
C GLN A 11 14.37 1.85 14.09
N LYS A 12 13.69 0.82 13.59
CA LYS A 12 14.11 0.06 12.40
C LYS A 12 14.15 0.94 11.15
N SER A 13 13.14 1.80 10.98
CA SER A 13 13.09 2.75 9.87
C SER A 13 14.24 3.76 9.90
N ALA A 14 14.60 4.26 11.08
CA ALA A 14 15.74 5.14 11.23
C ALA A 14 17.08 4.46 10.86
N VAL A 15 17.22 3.18 11.14
CA VAL A 15 18.39 2.38 10.70
C VAL A 15 18.43 2.29 9.18
N VAL A 16 17.32 1.93 8.55
CA VAL A 16 17.23 1.80 7.08
C VAL A 16 17.60 3.11 6.37
N ARG A 17 17.09 4.26 6.84
CA ARG A 17 17.42 5.56 6.26
C ARG A 17 18.92 5.96 6.41
N ARG A 18 19.65 5.37 7.36
CA ARG A 18 21.10 5.57 7.50
C ARG A 18 21.95 4.63 6.65
N GLU A 19 21.43 3.42 6.40
CA GLU A 19 22.18 2.35 5.75
C GLU A 19 21.91 2.25 4.23
N ILE A 20 20.75 2.69 3.78
CA ILE A 20 20.33 2.61 2.37
C ILE A 20 20.23 4.03 1.80
N ALA A 21 20.81 4.22 0.61
CA ALA A 21 20.68 5.49 -0.10
C ALA A 21 19.19 5.86 -0.30
N CYS A 22 18.84 7.08 0.07
CA CYS A 22 17.45 7.53 -0.04
C CYS A 22 17.35 9.03 -0.34
N VAL A 23 16.22 9.40 -0.94
CA VAL A 23 15.79 10.79 -1.12
C VAL A 23 14.59 10.99 -0.23
N LEU A 24 14.72 11.83 0.79
CA LEU A 24 13.66 12.08 1.76
C LEU A 24 12.82 13.28 1.37
N ASP A 25 11.54 13.24 1.74
CA ASP A 25 10.57 14.34 1.62
C ASP A 25 10.43 14.90 0.18
N ALA A 26 10.58 14.04 -0.83
CA ALA A 26 10.34 14.44 -2.22
C ALA A 26 8.85 14.76 -2.41
N ARG A 27 8.55 16.00 -2.83
CA ARG A 27 7.16 16.48 -2.97
C ARG A 27 6.50 15.93 -4.24
N PHE A 28 5.30 15.38 -4.08
CA PHE A 28 4.47 14.92 -5.20
C PHE A 28 3.18 15.73 -5.38
N GLY A 29 2.80 16.54 -4.40
CA GLY A 29 1.58 17.33 -4.42
C GLY A 29 1.71 18.66 -3.68
N PRO A 30 0.61 19.46 -3.63
CA PRO A 30 0.63 20.82 -3.14
C PRO A 30 0.62 20.97 -1.61
N THR A 31 0.10 19.96 -0.88
CA THR A 31 0.01 20.04 0.59
C THR A 31 1.34 19.70 1.25
N GLN A 32 1.48 20.04 2.53
CA GLN A 32 2.70 19.76 3.28
C GLN A 32 2.98 18.27 3.41
N ASP A 33 1.93 17.44 3.50
CA ASP A 33 2.01 16.00 3.74
C ASP A 33 2.18 15.20 2.44
N GLU A 34 1.97 15.82 1.27
CA GLU A 34 2.17 15.15 -0.02
C GLU A 34 3.66 15.02 -0.36
N THR A 35 4.34 14.19 0.42
CA THR A 35 5.77 13.85 0.29
C THR A 35 5.96 12.35 0.27
N VAL A 36 7.08 11.93 -0.31
CA VAL A 36 7.52 10.53 -0.31
C VAL A 36 8.97 10.43 0.11
N ASP A 37 9.34 9.31 0.73
CA ASP A 37 10.72 8.89 0.89
C ASP A 37 11.01 7.82 -0.17
N VAL A 38 12.02 8.06 -1.00
CA VAL A 38 12.38 7.17 -2.11
C VAL A 38 13.69 6.47 -1.80
N PHE A 39 13.71 5.17 -1.94
CA PHE A 39 14.87 4.28 -1.81
C PHE A 39 15.16 3.69 -3.21
N PRO A 40 16.04 4.34 -4.00
CA PRO A 40 16.28 3.92 -5.39
C PRO A 40 16.98 2.57 -5.48
N ALA A 41 16.61 1.78 -6.47
CA ALA A 41 17.41 0.62 -6.89
C ALA A 41 18.79 1.07 -7.37
N SER A 42 19.75 0.14 -7.40
CA SER A 42 21.12 0.40 -7.85
C SER A 42 21.26 0.53 -9.37
N HIS A 43 20.23 0.18 -10.14
CA HIS A 43 20.22 0.21 -11.60
C HIS A 43 19.00 0.95 -12.14
N PRO A 44 19.09 1.57 -13.33
CA PRO A 44 17.96 2.25 -13.97
C PRO A 44 16.87 1.26 -14.44
N ALA A 45 15.69 1.80 -14.72
CA ALA A 45 14.52 1.06 -15.18
C ALA A 45 14.10 -0.10 -14.26
N ALA A 46 14.29 0.07 -12.96
CA ALA A 46 13.87 -0.88 -11.95
C ALA A 46 12.34 -0.85 -11.75
N PRO A 47 11.71 -1.97 -11.35
CA PRO A 47 10.32 -1.92 -10.87
C PRO A 47 10.18 -0.92 -9.73
N VAL A 48 9.02 -0.28 -9.63
CA VAL A 48 8.71 0.67 -8.55
C VAL A 48 7.65 0.08 -7.64
N LEU A 49 7.94 -0.01 -6.36
CA LEU A 49 6.98 -0.38 -5.32
C LEU A 49 6.59 0.86 -4.51
N VAL A 50 5.34 1.27 -4.58
CA VAL A 50 4.76 2.29 -3.69
C VAL A 50 4.22 1.60 -2.45
N PHE A 51 4.72 1.96 -1.27
CA PHE A 51 4.20 1.47 -0.01
C PHE A 51 3.41 2.55 0.73
N ILE A 52 2.17 2.21 1.13
CA ILE A 52 1.25 3.08 1.85
C ILE A 52 1.10 2.55 3.27
N HIS A 53 1.44 3.40 4.25
CA HIS A 53 1.47 2.99 5.64
C HIS A 53 0.08 2.83 6.27
N GLY A 54 0.03 2.08 7.36
CA GLY A 54 -1.15 1.92 8.22
C GLY A 54 -1.29 3.05 9.24
N GLY A 55 -2.15 2.83 10.25
CA GLY A 55 -2.36 3.77 11.34
C GLY A 55 -3.78 4.33 11.40
N TYR A 56 -4.77 3.58 10.89
CA TYR A 56 -6.19 3.98 10.87
C TYR A 56 -6.43 5.37 10.27
N TRP A 57 -5.66 5.76 9.25
CA TRP A 57 -5.71 7.09 8.59
C TRP A 57 -5.49 8.28 9.52
N ARG A 58 -5.08 8.07 10.76
CA ARG A 58 -4.94 9.10 11.81
C ARG A 58 -3.57 9.13 12.49
N TRP A 59 -2.68 8.22 12.11
CA TRP A 59 -1.37 8.08 12.71
C TRP A 59 -0.35 7.55 11.70
N GLY A 60 0.94 7.86 11.94
CA GLY A 60 2.06 7.38 11.15
C GLY A 60 2.52 8.38 10.10
N SER A 61 3.68 8.11 9.58
CA SER A 61 4.31 8.84 8.48
C SER A 61 5.26 7.94 7.71
N SER A 62 5.76 8.37 6.55
CA SER A 62 6.79 7.64 5.79
C SER A 62 8.03 7.32 6.64
N LYS A 63 8.32 8.18 7.64
CA LYS A 63 9.49 8.02 8.54
C LYS A 63 9.37 6.80 9.45
N ASP A 64 8.14 6.43 9.81
CA ASP A 64 7.88 5.27 10.68
C ASP A 64 7.94 3.95 9.89
N PHE A 65 7.78 4.00 8.57
CA PHE A 65 7.65 2.81 7.72
C PHE A 65 8.79 2.62 6.71
N SER A 66 9.87 3.37 6.79
CA SER A 66 11.04 3.17 5.90
C SER A 66 11.64 1.77 5.97
N LEU A 67 11.40 1.02 7.08
CA LEU A 67 11.87 -0.37 7.25
C LEU A 67 11.45 -1.30 6.11
N VAL A 68 10.27 -1.07 5.51
CA VAL A 68 9.73 -1.91 4.43
C VAL A 68 10.52 -1.83 3.12
N ALA A 69 11.39 -0.82 3.00
CA ALA A 69 12.19 -0.65 1.80
C ALA A 69 13.37 -1.62 1.72
N ARG A 70 13.89 -2.10 2.87
CA ARG A 70 15.14 -2.86 2.92
C ARG A 70 15.09 -4.15 2.07
N GLY A 71 14.06 -4.93 2.25
CA GLY A 71 13.90 -6.20 1.51
C GLY A 71 13.80 -5.98 0.01
N PRO A 72 12.78 -5.25 -0.48
CA PRO A 72 12.60 -5.05 -1.92
C PRO A 72 13.76 -4.32 -2.61
N VAL A 73 14.41 -3.34 -1.96
CA VAL A 73 15.63 -2.70 -2.51
C VAL A 73 16.75 -3.74 -2.69
N GLY A 74 16.88 -4.70 -1.76
CA GLY A 74 17.83 -5.81 -1.89
C GLY A 74 17.59 -6.68 -3.15
N HIS A 75 16.37 -6.69 -3.68
CA HIS A 75 15.98 -7.35 -4.91
C HIS A 75 15.97 -6.42 -6.15
N GLY A 76 16.58 -5.24 -6.06
CA GLY A 76 16.66 -4.32 -7.19
C GLY A 76 15.37 -3.56 -7.51
N ILE A 77 14.49 -3.38 -6.54
CA ILE A 77 13.23 -2.65 -6.67
C ILE A 77 13.41 -1.23 -6.08
N THR A 78 13.01 -0.20 -6.81
CA THR A 78 12.89 1.15 -6.25
C THR A 78 11.67 1.20 -5.35
N VAL A 79 11.85 1.55 -4.07
CA VAL A 79 10.76 1.64 -3.09
C VAL A 79 10.42 3.09 -2.79
N VAL A 80 9.14 3.41 -2.81
CA VAL A 80 8.59 4.72 -2.51
C VAL A 80 7.65 4.59 -1.33
N VAL A 81 8.06 5.08 -0.16
CA VAL A 81 7.21 5.09 1.03
C VAL A 81 6.47 6.41 1.07
N THR A 82 5.15 6.38 0.86
CA THR A 82 4.35 7.59 0.77
C THR A 82 3.93 8.10 2.14
N ASN A 83 3.90 9.42 2.27
CA ASN A 83 3.22 10.12 3.34
C ASN A 83 1.85 10.60 2.85
N TYR A 84 0.94 10.90 3.76
CA TYR A 84 -0.38 11.47 3.47
C TYR A 84 -0.93 12.22 4.68
N SER A 85 -1.85 13.16 4.45
CA SER A 85 -2.52 13.91 5.51
C SER A 85 -3.43 13.01 6.34
N LEU A 86 -3.59 13.31 7.62
CA LEU A 86 -4.26 12.44 8.58
C LEU A 86 -5.65 12.97 8.98
N CYS A 87 -6.58 12.04 9.25
CA CYS A 87 -7.86 12.35 9.90
C CYS A 87 -7.62 12.84 11.34
N PRO A 88 -8.41 13.80 11.85
CA PRO A 88 -9.59 14.41 11.23
C PRO A 88 -9.30 15.67 10.39
N SER A 89 -8.02 16.05 10.18
CA SER A 89 -7.67 17.25 9.40
C SER A 89 -8.13 17.13 7.94
N VAL A 90 -8.19 15.90 7.44
CA VAL A 90 -8.75 15.55 6.12
C VAL A 90 -9.69 14.36 6.25
N THR A 91 -10.44 14.06 5.18
CA THR A 91 -11.26 12.85 5.08
C THR A 91 -10.49 11.70 4.46
N ILE A 92 -10.98 10.45 4.60
CA ILE A 92 -10.41 9.29 3.88
C ILE A 92 -10.41 9.52 2.37
N SER A 93 -11.42 10.20 1.81
CA SER A 93 -11.45 10.53 0.37
C SER A 93 -10.28 11.42 -0.07
N GLU A 94 -9.87 12.36 0.77
CA GLU A 94 -8.70 13.18 0.46
C GLU A 94 -7.41 12.35 0.53
N ILE A 95 -7.31 11.41 1.48
CA ILE A 95 -6.19 10.47 1.56
C ILE A 95 -6.14 9.59 0.31
N THR A 96 -7.30 9.10 -0.17
CA THR A 96 -7.39 8.34 -1.42
C THR A 96 -6.98 9.19 -2.64
N ARG A 97 -7.37 10.48 -2.70
CA ARG A 97 -6.88 11.39 -3.72
C ARG A 97 -5.35 11.53 -3.68
N GLN A 98 -4.76 11.69 -2.48
CA GLN A 98 -3.31 11.80 -2.30
C GLN A 98 -2.59 10.50 -2.72
N SER A 99 -3.14 9.34 -2.38
CA SER A 99 -2.62 8.04 -2.81
C SER A 99 -2.64 7.86 -4.34
N ARG A 100 -3.69 8.36 -5.01
CA ARG A 100 -3.74 8.40 -6.48
C ARG A 100 -2.73 9.38 -7.06
N ALA A 101 -2.54 10.54 -6.41
CA ALA A 101 -1.61 11.56 -6.87
C ALA A 101 -0.15 11.08 -6.86
N VAL A 102 0.27 10.28 -5.87
CA VAL A 102 1.65 9.73 -5.86
C VAL A 102 1.88 8.77 -7.02
N VAL A 103 0.92 7.92 -7.37
CA VAL A 103 1.02 7.01 -8.53
C VAL A 103 1.10 7.82 -9.83
N ALA A 104 0.22 8.81 -10.01
CA ALA A 104 0.25 9.70 -11.18
C ALA A 104 1.54 10.53 -11.27
N TRP A 105 2.13 10.92 -10.15
CA TRP A 105 3.41 11.60 -10.10
C TRP A 105 4.56 10.67 -10.50
N LEU A 106 4.57 9.42 -10.00
CA LEU A 106 5.57 8.42 -10.35
C LEU A 106 5.53 8.03 -11.82
N HIS A 107 4.35 7.92 -12.42
CA HIS A 107 4.23 7.69 -13.87
C HIS A 107 5.00 8.74 -14.69
N ARG A 108 5.19 9.95 -14.19
CA ARG A 108 5.96 11.03 -14.85
C ARG A 108 7.40 11.18 -14.34
N LYS A 109 7.75 10.61 -13.18
CA LYS A 109 8.99 10.97 -12.47
C LYS A 109 9.82 9.77 -12.01
N ALA A 110 9.36 8.53 -12.21
CA ALA A 110 10.03 7.33 -11.71
C ALA A 110 11.49 7.23 -12.17
N SER A 111 11.77 7.61 -13.42
CA SER A 111 13.14 7.59 -13.99
C SER A 111 14.16 8.45 -13.23
N ARG A 112 13.72 9.48 -12.50
CA ARG A 112 14.59 10.29 -11.63
C ARG A 112 15.15 9.51 -10.45
N PHE A 113 14.54 8.37 -10.14
CA PHE A 113 14.86 7.51 -9.00
C PHE A 113 15.18 6.08 -9.45
N ASN A 114 15.75 5.92 -10.63
CA ASN A 114 16.05 4.64 -11.25
C ASN A 114 14.82 3.75 -11.50
N GLY A 115 13.60 4.26 -11.34
CA GLY A 115 12.36 3.51 -11.54
C GLY A 115 11.88 3.51 -12.99
N ASP A 116 11.13 2.47 -13.34
CA ASP A 116 10.39 2.34 -14.58
C ASP A 116 8.93 2.75 -14.37
N SER A 117 8.46 3.77 -15.08
CA SER A 117 7.07 4.26 -15.01
C SER A 117 6.04 3.24 -15.51
N ASP A 118 6.45 2.27 -16.32
CA ASP A 118 5.59 1.21 -16.84
C ASP A 118 5.58 -0.04 -15.94
N ARG A 119 6.26 0.00 -14.80
CA ARG A 119 6.37 -1.12 -13.84
C ARG A 119 6.10 -0.64 -12.41
N ILE A 120 4.93 0.02 -12.20
CA ILE A 120 4.50 0.51 -10.88
C ILE A 120 3.62 -0.54 -10.20
N TYR A 121 4.02 -0.91 -8.99
CA TYR A 121 3.31 -1.81 -8.07
C TYR A 121 2.96 -1.05 -6.80
N VAL A 122 1.90 -1.48 -6.13
CA VAL A 122 1.44 -0.85 -4.89
C VAL A 122 1.32 -1.88 -3.77
N ALA A 123 1.83 -1.56 -2.59
CA ALA A 123 1.62 -2.34 -1.38
C ALA A 123 1.18 -1.41 -0.25
N GLY A 124 0.52 -1.95 0.76
CA GLY A 124 0.12 -1.14 1.89
C GLY A 124 -0.41 -1.98 3.03
N HIS A 125 -0.27 -1.47 4.24
CA HIS A 125 -0.63 -2.17 5.47
C HIS A 125 -1.87 -1.56 6.11
N SER A 126 -2.83 -2.37 6.55
CA SER A 126 -3.98 -1.91 7.33
C SER A 126 -4.79 -0.84 6.58
N ALA A 127 -4.85 0.40 7.09
CA ALA A 127 -5.40 1.56 6.38
C ALA A 127 -4.73 1.78 5.00
N GLY A 128 -3.42 1.52 4.88
CA GLY A 128 -2.71 1.52 3.60
C GLY A 128 -3.15 0.38 2.67
N GLY A 129 -3.53 -0.77 3.23
CA GLY A 129 -4.12 -1.87 2.45
C GLY A 129 -5.49 -1.52 1.85
N GLN A 130 -6.31 -0.73 2.58
CA GLN A 130 -7.53 -0.14 2.02
C GLN A 130 -7.19 0.78 0.84
N GLN A 131 -6.16 1.63 0.97
CA GLN A 131 -5.73 2.49 -0.12
C GLN A 131 -5.28 1.69 -1.35
N VAL A 132 -4.58 0.57 -1.17
CA VAL A 132 -4.25 -0.35 -2.29
C VAL A 132 -5.50 -0.84 -3.00
N GLY A 133 -6.56 -1.22 -2.26
CA GLY A 133 -7.84 -1.60 -2.84
C GLY A 133 -8.47 -0.47 -3.66
N MET A 134 -8.46 0.76 -3.14
CA MET A 134 -8.98 1.95 -3.86
C MET A 134 -8.15 2.28 -5.10
N LEU A 135 -6.84 2.14 -5.03
CA LEU A 135 -5.95 2.35 -6.19
C LEU A 135 -6.20 1.30 -7.28
N ALA A 136 -6.40 0.04 -6.89
CA ALA A 136 -6.71 -1.04 -7.81
C ALA A 136 -8.09 -0.87 -8.50
N ALA A 137 -9.04 -0.17 -7.84
CA ALA A 137 -10.37 0.15 -8.36
C ALA A 137 -10.43 1.47 -9.14
N THR A 138 -9.29 2.19 -9.28
CA THR A 138 -9.28 3.52 -9.92
C THR A 138 -9.38 3.42 -11.43
N ASP A 139 -10.30 4.17 -12.04
CA ASP A 139 -10.34 4.42 -13.48
C ASP A 139 -9.23 5.39 -13.88
N TRP A 140 -8.03 4.86 -14.11
CA TRP A 140 -6.85 5.66 -14.46
C TRP A 140 -7.02 6.44 -15.77
N PRO A 141 -7.60 5.88 -16.86
CA PRO A 141 -7.86 6.65 -18.07
C PRO A 141 -8.85 7.79 -17.86
N GLY A 142 -10.00 7.52 -17.26
CA GLY A 142 -11.06 8.50 -17.12
C GLY A 142 -10.74 9.63 -16.13
N GLN A 143 -10.07 9.30 -15.02
CA GLN A 143 -9.81 10.26 -13.94
C GLN A 143 -8.45 10.98 -14.07
N TYR A 144 -7.44 10.31 -14.63
CA TYR A 144 -6.06 10.80 -14.64
C TYR A 144 -5.43 10.88 -16.03
N GLY A 145 -6.10 10.39 -17.09
CA GLY A 145 -5.55 10.33 -18.44
C GLY A 145 -4.31 9.42 -18.55
N LEU A 146 -4.21 8.42 -17.68
CA LEU A 146 -3.12 7.45 -17.63
C LEU A 146 -3.56 6.10 -18.20
N PRO A 147 -2.63 5.21 -18.59
CA PRO A 147 -2.97 3.86 -19.05
C PRO A 147 -3.85 3.10 -18.03
N ALA A 148 -4.76 2.27 -18.52
CA ALA A 148 -5.62 1.46 -17.66
C ALA A 148 -4.82 0.52 -16.73
N ASP A 149 -3.66 0.08 -17.19
CA ASP A 149 -2.71 -0.78 -16.47
C ASP A 149 -1.58 0.02 -15.78
N THR A 150 -1.82 1.27 -15.41
CA THR A 150 -0.86 2.13 -14.67
C THR A 150 -0.30 1.42 -13.44
N ILE A 151 -1.12 0.63 -12.73
CA ILE A 151 -0.69 -0.27 -11.65
C ILE A 151 -0.64 -1.69 -12.20
N LYS A 152 0.52 -2.33 -12.11
CA LYS A 152 0.74 -3.69 -12.63
C LYS A 152 0.34 -4.79 -11.64
N GLY A 153 0.29 -4.48 -10.37
CA GLY A 153 -0.15 -5.38 -9.30
C GLY A 153 -0.26 -4.68 -7.96
N GLY A 154 -1.06 -5.25 -7.07
CA GLY A 154 -1.25 -4.71 -5.72
C GLY A 154 -1.08 -5.77 -4.64
N MET A 155 -0.43 -5.41 -3.52
CA MET A 155 -0.29 -6.27 -2.33
C MET A 155 -0.85 -5.57 -1.09
N PRO A 156 -2.18 -5.66 -0.85
CA PRO A 156 -2.74 -5.19 0.40
C PRO A 156 -2.42 -6.18 1.53
N ILE A 157 -1.79 -5.70 2.60
CA ILE A 157 -1.40 -6.49 3.77
C ILE A 157 -2.34 -6.13 4.90
N SER A 158 -3.11 -7.10 5.41
CA SER A 158 -4.07 -6.91 6.52
C SER A 158 -4.98 -5.70 6.30
N GLY A 159 -5.49 -5.55 5.07
CA GLY A 159 -6.27 -4.38 4.65
C GLY A 159 -7.66 -4.29 5.27
N ILE A 160 -8.23 -3.10 5.24
CA ILE A 160 -9.60 -2.81 5.67
C ILE A 160 -10.42 -2.50 4.41
N PHE A 161 -11.28 -3.42 3.99
CA PHE A 161 -11.97 -3.31 2.70
C PHE A 161 -13.45 -2.95 2.83
N ASP A 162 -14.02 -3.08 4.03
CA ASP A 162 -15.36 -2.64 4.42
C ASP A 162 -15.25 -1.66 5.59
N LEU A 163 -15.57 -0.39 5.35
CA LEU A 163 -15.48 0.64 6.38
C LEU A 163 -16.72 0.68 7.31
N HIS A 164 -17.78 -0.05 6.98
CA HIS A 164 -19.03 0.03 7.74
C HIS A 164 -18.89 -0.30 9.23
N PRO A 165 -18.14 -1.36 9.64
CA PRO A 165 -17.95 -1.67 11.05
C PRO A 165 -17.24 -0.56 11.84
N LEU A 166 -16.37 0.21 11.20
CA LEU A 166 -15.60 1.26 11.86
C LEU A 166 -16.47 2.43 12.33
N ARG A 167 -17.64 2.63 11.71
CA ARG A 167 -18.60 3.67 12.12
C ARG A 167 -19.07 3.49 13.57
N TYR A 168 -19.07 2.25 14.05
CA TYR A 168 -19.54 1.88 15.39
C TYR A 168 -18.39 1.66 16.38
N SER A 169 -17.17 2.04 15.99
CA SER A 169 -15.96 1.86 16.80
C SER A 169 -15.48 3.19 17.44
N PHE A 170 -14.49 3.09 18.31
CA PHE A 170 -13.80 4.23 18.89
C PHE A 170 -13.10 5.16 17.87
N LEU A 171 -13.02 4.75 16.63
CA LEU A 171 -12.40 5.52 15.54
C LEU A 171 -13.33 6.60 14.98
N GLN A 172 -14.65 6.41 15.11
CA GLN A 172 -15.66 7.29 14.51
C GLN A 172 -15.46 8.79 14.82
N PRO A 173 -15.12 9.22 16.03
CA PRO A 173 -14.92 10.65 16.32
C PRO A 173 -13.77 11.30 15.54
N LYS A 174 -12.86 10.50 15.00
CA LYS A 174 -11.72 10.97 14.21
C LYS A 174 -11.92 10.76 12.72
N LEU A 175 -12.57 9.65 12.32
CA LEU A 175 -12.78 9.33 10.90
C LEU A 175 -14.00 10.03 10.31
N LEU A 176 -14.98 10.43 11.14
CA LEU A 176 -16.20 11.13 10.76
C LEU A 176 -16.94 10.42 9.59
N LEU A 177 -17.03 9.09 9.65
CA LEU A 177 -17.61 8.26 8.61
C LEU A 177 -19.11 8.55 8.45
N THR A 178 -19.48 9.07 7.29
CA THR A 178 -20.88 9.14 6.83
C THR A 178 -21.21 7.89 6.02
N HIS A 179 -22.47 7.63 5.79
CA HIS A 179 -22.90 6.53 4.92
C HIS A 179 -22.32 6.67 3.50
N GLU A 180 -22.36 7.86 2.95
CA GLU A 180 -21.78 8.18 1.64
C GLU A 180 -20.28 7.91 1.57
N LEU A 181 -19.54 8.32 2.62
CA LEU A 181 -18.09 8.09 2.69
C LEU A 181 -17.78 6.59 2.74
N ILE A 182 -18.56 5.81 3.53
CA ILE A 182 -18.41 4.36 3.61
C ILE A 182 -18.62 3.71 2.23
N LEU A 183 -19.70 4.07 1.53
CA LEU A 183 -19.97 3.51 0.20
C LEU A 183 -18.86 3.84 -0.78
N ARG A 184 -18.35 5.08 -0.75
CA ARG A 184 -17.32 5.55 -1.69
C ARG A 184 -15.95 4.98 -1.41
N GLU A 185 -15.58 4.80 -0.15
CA GLU A 185 -14.21 4.47 0.26
C GLU A 185 -14.03 3.02 0.75
N SER A 186 -15.04 2.17 0.63
CA SER A 186 -14.91 0.73 0.90
C SER A 186 -14.54 0.00 -0.39
N PRO A 187 -13.31 -0.53 -0.54
CA PRO A 187 -12.92 -1.29 -1.72
C PRO A 187 -13.86 -2.45 -2.05
N LEU A 188 -14.38 -3.14 -1.02
CA LEU A 188 -15.34 -4.23 -1.18
C LEU A 188 -16.62 -3.82 -1.93
N LEU A 189 -17.04 -2.56 -1.79
CA LEU A 189 -18.24 -2.02 -2.45
C LEU A 189 -17.95 -1.38 -3.81
N ASN A 190 -16.68 -1.33 -4.22
CA ASN A 190 -16.24 -0.63 -5.43
C ASN A 190 -15.37 -1.54 -6.32
N ILE A 191 -15.76 -2.81 -6.46
CA ILE A 191 -15.03 -3.75 -7.34
C ILE A 191 -15.17 -3.29 -8.80
N PRO A 192 -14.06 -3.03 -9.51
CA PRO A 192 -14.12 -2.54 -10.88
C PRO A 192 -14.33 -3.69 -11.88
N PRO A 193 -14.79 -3.40 -13.12
CA PRO A 193 -14.93 -4.42 -14.16
C PRO A 193 -13.55 -4.92 -14.67
N THR A 194 -12.52 -4.13 -14.53
CA THR A 194 -11.13 -4.48 -14.87
C THR A 194 -10.19 -3.94 -13.80
N GLY A 195 -9.14 -4.69 -13.47
CA GLY A 195 -8.19 -4.28 -12.43
C GLY A 195 -6.90 -5.11 -12.44
N PRO A 196 -5.87 -4.65 -11.74
CA PRO A 196 -4.60 -5.35 -11.66
C PRO A 196 -4.75 -6.66 -10.87
N PRO A 197 -3.83 -7.62 -11.03
CA PRO A 197 -3.73 -8.75 -10.11
C PRO A 197 -3.49 -8.25 -8.67
N LEU A 198 -4.07 -8.96 -7.69
CA LEU A 198 -3.84 -8.69 -6.26
C LEU A 198 -3.24 -9.92 -5.57
N LEU A 199 -2.26 -9.67 -4.70
CA LEU A 199 -1.76 -10.64 -3.73
C LEU A 199 -2.08 -10.15 -2.33
N LEU A 200 -3.17 -10.60 -1.75
CA LEU A 200 -3.53 -10.25 -0.38
C LEU A 200 -2.58 -10.98 0.59
N SER A 201 -2.25 -10.33 1.68
CA SER A 201 -1.50 -10.96 2.77
C SER A 201 -2.19 -10.69 4.11
N LEU A 202 -2.20 -11.70 4.99
CA LEU A 202 -2.85 -11.63 6.29
C LEU A 202 -2.00 -12.36 7.33
N GLY A 203 -1.84 -11.79 8.52
CA GLY A 203 -1.24 -12.47 9.66
C GLY A 203 -2.16 -13.59 10.18
N GLY A 204 -1.61 -14.79 10.38
CA GLY A 204 -2.37 -15.96 10.82
C GLY A 204 -2.97 -15.81 12.23
N SER A 205 -2.37 -14.95 13.07
CA SER A 205 -2.82 -14.65 14.45
C SER A 205 -3.63 -13.36 14.55
N GLU A 206 -4.13 -12.82 13.43
CA GLU A 206 -5.01 -11.65 13.43
C GLU A 206 -6.45 -11.99 13.82
N SER A 207 -7.25 -10.97 14.13
CA SER A 207 -8.65 -11.16 14.52
C SER A 207 -9.49 -11.75 13.39
N ALA A 208 -10.61 -12.38 13.76
CA ALA A 208 -11.58 -12.91 12.80
C ALA A 208 -12.08 -11.82 11.82
N GLU A 209 -12.15 -10.55 12.25
CA GLU A 209 -12.58 -9.45 11.40
C GLU A 209 -11.58 -9.16 10.27
N PHE A 210 -10.27 -9.12 10.53
CA PHE A 210 -9.28 -8.95 9.46
C PHE A 210 -9.30 -10.13 8.47
N ARG A 211 -9.53 -11.34 8.97
CA ARG A 211 -9.71 -12.53 8.12
C ARG A 211 -10.96 -12.38 7.25
N ARG A 212 -12.12 -12.03 7.84
CA ARG A 212 -13.38 -11.80 7.11
C ARG A 212 -13.18 -10.76 6.00
N GLN A 213 -12.63 -9.60 6.35
CA GLN A 213 -12.40 -8.50 5.40
C GLN A 213 -11.55 -8.94 4.21
N SER A 214 -10.44 -9.65 4.47
CA SER A 214 -9.53 -10.11 3.42
C SER A 214 -10.18 -11.18 2.52
N THR A 215 -10.91 -12.13 3.11
CA THR A 215 -11.55 -13.22 2.36
C THR A 215 -12.74 -12.74 1.53
N GLU A 216 -13.63 -11.90 2.10
CA GLU A 216 -14.77 -11.36 1.37
C GLU A 216 -14.34 -10.43 0.22
N PHE A 217 -13.33 -9.59 0.43
CA PHE A 217 -12.81 -8.74 -0.64
C PHE A 217 -12.20 -9.55 -1.78
N LEU A 218 -11.38 -10.56 -1.46
CA LEU A 218 -10.78 -11.45 -2.47
C LEU A 218 -11.86 -12.23 -3.23
N GLU A 219 -12.88 -12.74 -2.54
CA GLU A 219 -13.99 -13.45 -3.16
C GLU A 219 -14.77 -12.53 -4.12
N ALA A 220 -15.11 -11.32 -3.69
CA ALA A 220 -15.76 -10.33 -4.55
C ALA A 220 -14.89 -9.96 -5.76
N TRP A 221 -13.57 -9.80 -5.57
CA TRP A 221 -12.61 -9.53 -6.63
C TRP A 221 -12.62 -10.64 -7.69
N ARG A 222 -12.52 -11.90 -7.25
CA ARG A 222 -12.53 -13.09 -8.13
C ARG A 222 -13.86 -13.31 -8.81
N THR A 223 -14.98 -13.07 -8.13
CA THR A 223 -16.35 -13.18 -8.69
C THR A 223 -16.57 -12.23 -9.87
N ASN A 224 -15.88 -11.07 -9.86
CA ASN A 224 -15.86 -10.15 -11.01
C ASN A 224 -14.82 -10.53 -12.10
N GLY A 225 -14.26 -11.74 -12.05
CA GLY A 225 -13.32 -12.23 -13.06
C GLY A 225 -11.89 -11.69 -12.91
N LEU A 226 -11.59 -11.00 -11.81
CA LEU A 226 -10.28 -10.42 -11.56
C LEU A 226 -9.34 -11.41 -10.85
N ARG A 227 -8.04 -11.30 -11.12
CA ARG A 227 -7.03 -12.19 -10.54
C ARG A 227 -6.63 -11.74 -9.15
N GLY A 228 -6.61 -12.67 -8.19
CA GLY A 228 -6.15 -12.39 -6.84
C GLY A 228 -5.82 -13.66 -6.08
N ASP A 229 -4.86 -13.59 -5.18
CA ASP A 229 -4.45 -14.67 -4.28
C ASP A 229 -4.33 -14.15 -2.84
N LEU A 230 -4.33 -15.07 -1.87
CA LEU A 230 -4.16 -14.76 -0.44
C LEU A 230 -3.06 -15.63 0.14
N ILE A 231 -2.12 -15.01 0.82
CA ILE A 231 -1.14 -15.68 1.65
C ILE A 231 -1.45 -15.44 3.14
N ILE A 232 -1.35 -16.49 3.94
CA ILE A 232 -1.48 -16.44 5.39
C ILE A 232 -0.09 -16.55 5.98
N GLN A 233 0.32 -15.55 6.75
CA GLN A 233 1.60 -15.53 7.44
C GLN A 233 1.45 -16.16 8.81
N GLU A 234 1.78 -17.45 8.93
CA GLU A 234 1.64 -18.20 10.19
C GLU A 234 2.36 -17.51 11.36
N GLY A 235 1.70 -17.42 12.51
CA GLY A 235 2.23 -16.81 13.72
C GLY A 235 2.35 -15.29 13.72
N LYS A 236 2.11 -14.62 12.59
CA LYS A 236 2.15 -13.16 12.51
C LYS A 236 0.81 -12.56 12.97
N HIS A 237 0.87 -11.49 13.73
CA HIS A 237 -0.26 -10.66 14.11
C HIS A 237 -0.24 -9.34 13.32
N HIS A 238 -1.23 -8.50 13.49
CA HIS A 238 -1.44 -7.29 12.70
C HIS A 238 -0.18 -6.40 12.54
N PHE A 239 0.57 -6.16 13.61
CA PHE A 239 1.79 -5.34 13.53
C PHE A 239 2.98 -6.10 12.92
N SER A 240 3.13 -7.40 13.19
CA SER A 240 4.24 -8.19 12.63
C SER A 240 4.01 -8.64 11.19
N SER A 241 2.84 -8.40 10.62
CA SER A 241 2.50 -8.81 9.25
C SER A 241 3.31 -8.09 8.14
N ILE A 242 4.02 -7.00 8.47
CA ILE A 242 4.89 -6.28 7.53
C ILE A 242 6.37 -6.40 7.84
N ASP A 243 6.76 -6.99 8.97
CA ASP A 243 8.16 -7.01 9.39
C ASP A 243 9.07 -7.77 8.41
N GLY A 244 8.50 -8.76 7.70
CA GLY A 244 9.21 -9.49 6.66
C GLY A 244 9.70 -8.62 5.50
N LEU A 245 9.08 -7.47 5.23
CA LEU A 245 9.60 -6.54 4.21
C LEU A 245 10.93 -5.89 4.60
N ALA A 246 11.33 -5.98 5.87
CA ALA A 246 12.64 -5.52 6.33
C ALA A 246 13.78 -6.53 6.08
N ASP A 247 13.46 -7.73 5.59
CA ASP A 247 14.43 -8.78 5.30
C ASP A 247 14.23 -9.31 3.87
N PRO A 248 15.24 -9.19 2.98
CA PRO A 248 15.12 -9.67 1.60
C PRO A 248 14.89 -11.18 1.48
N ASN A 249 15.28 -11.96 2.48
CA ASN A 249 15.15 -13.43 2.47
C ASN A 249 13.90 -13.92 3.22
N SER A 250 13.00 -13.03 3.61
CA SER A 250 11.76 -13.44 4.26
C SER A 250 10.74 -13.95 3.26
N GLY A 251 9.90 -14.90 3.67
CA GLY A 251 8.83 -15.43 2.81
C GLY A 251 7.84 -14.36 2.33
N LEU A 252 7.61 -13.26 3.10
CA LEU A 252 6.78 -12.15 2.66
C LEU A 252 7.44 -11.36 1.54
N CYS A 253 8.74 -11.03 1.69
CA CYS A 253 9.48 -10.29 0.67
C CYS A 253 9.63 -11.11 -0.60
N GLU A 254 10.01 -12.39 -0.50
CA GLU A 254 10.09 -13.31 -1.65
C GLU A 254 8.73 -13.43 -2.37
N SER A 255 7.63 -13.59 -1.62
CA SER A 255 6.28 -13.65 -2.20
C SER A 255 5.91 -12.38 -2.97
N LEU A 256 6.29 -11.20 -2.47
CA LEU A 256 6.09 -9.92 -3.16
C LEU A 256 6.91 -9.86 -4.46
N VAL A 257 8.19 -10.22 -4.40
CA VAL A 257 9.10 -10.20 -5.56
C VAL A 257 8.62 -11.16 -6.65
N ASP A 258 8.28 -12.39 -6.28
CA ASP A 258 7.72 -13.39 -7.20
C ASP A 258 6.39 -12.94 -7.81
N PHE A 259 5.53 -12.30 -7.01
CA PHE A 259 4.27 -11.74 -7.51
C PHE A 259 4.52 -10.65 -8.56
N MET A 260 5.45 -9.73 -8.29
CA MET A 260 5.81 -8.67 -9.23
C MET A 260 6.37 -9.26 -10.53
N ALA A 261 7.27 -10.23 -10.45
CA ALA A 261 7.83 -10.93 -11.61
C ALA A 261 6.74 -11.60 -12.46
N ARG A 262 5.81 -12.35 -11.83
CA ARG A 262 4.68 -12.97 -12.56
C ARG A 262 3.75 -11.95 -13.23
N CYS A 263 3.63 -10.74 -12.69
CA CYS A 263 2.86 -9.68 -13.34
C CYS A 263 3.58 -9.13 -14.57
N ASP A 264 4.92 -9.08 -14.57
CA ASP A 264 5.74 -8.65 -15.70
C ASP A 264 5.75 -9.67 -16.85
N ASP A 265 5.91 -10.97 -16.54
CA ASP A 265 5.99 -12.05 -17.56
C ASP A 265 4.74 -12.17 -18.43
N LYS A 266 3.58 -11.78 -17.94
CA LYS A 266 2.29 -11.87 -18.67
C LYS A 266 2.09 -10.75 -19.70
N ARG A 267 3.08 -9.90 -19.95
CA ARG A 267 3.05 -8.86 -20.98
C ARG A 267 3.63 -9.33 -22.34
N HIS A 268 4.21 -10.51 -22.37
CA HIS A 268 4.71 -11.21 -23.55
C HIS A 268 3.81 -12.40 -23.88
#